data_4a4d87dd4f4e4435d2956099e0b7e8a5
#
_entry.id   4a4d87dd4f4e4435d2956099e0b7e8a5
#
_cell.length_a   1.000
_cell.length_b   1.000
_cell.length_c   1.000
_cell.angle_alpha   90.00
_cell.angle_beta   90.00
_cell.angle_gamma   90.00
#
_symmetry.space_group_name_H-M   'P 1'
#
loop_
_entity.id
_entity.type
_entity.pdbx_description
1 polymer ?
#
loop_
_entity_poly.entity_id
_entity_poly.type
_entity_poly.pdbx_seq_one_letter_code
_entity_poly.pdbx_strand_id
1 'polypeptide(L)'
;VIRMEEVESERPVEHRFYQVLALSDNRFLGFGNHPENRIQIFNQSKVLATYSDFPVLDEKEENNRSLWGNLASFGVSSDEKHIVITTGIGAAFEILSLSGEKISHKLVKGFYAPKYSIAQGAVPVCVVVCPETVVGFNALHVADDCFYAVLAGPEERYNEILKFDFDGECVHRYCLPSDIVNIHCMTVDKGWLWAFVENKDGEIKLIKA
;
A
#
# COMPACT_ATOMS: atom_id res chain seq x y z
N VAL A 1 1.02 -26.09 -9.22
CA VAL A 1 2.37 -26.13 -8.61
C VAL A 1 3.30 -25.44 -9.60
N ILE A 2 3.82 -24.27 -9.25
CA ILE A 2 4.86 -23.59 -10.03
C ILE A 2 6.18 -24.27 -9.65
N ARG A 3 6.83 -24.91 -10.59
CA ARG A 3 8.22 -25.36 -10.45
C ARG A 3 9.12 -24.22 -10.88
N MET A 4 9.92 -23.69 -9.99
CA MET A 4 11.06 -22.86 -10.33
C MET A 4 12.23 -23.81 -10.62
N GLU A 5 12.49 -24.05 -11.88
CA GLU A 5 13.51 -25.03 -12.28
C GLU A 5 14.89 -24.39 -12.45
N GLU A 6 14.95 -23.06 -12.69
CA GLU A 6 16.22 -22.38 -12.91
C GLU A 6 16.09 -20.85 -12.74
N VAL A 7 17.13 -20.20 -12.24
CA VAL A 7 17.25 -18.74 -12.26
C VAL A 7 17.82 -18.35 -13.61
N GLU A 8 16.98 -17.85 -14.52
CA GLU A 8 17.41 -17.48 -15.88
C GLU A 8 18.35 -16.28 -15.89
N SER A 9 18.18 -15.35 -14.95
CA SER A 9 19.03 -14.17 -14.85
C SER A 9 19.03 -13.58 -13.43
N GLU A 10 20.15 -13.01 -13.03
CA GLU A 10 20.30 -12.23 -11.82
C GLU A 10 20.76 -10.82 -12.13
N ARG A 11 20.24 -9.85 -11.39
CA ARG A 11 20.67 -8.46 -11.47
C ARG A 11 20.70 -7.84 -10.08
N PRO A 12 21.82 -7.22 -9.69
CA PRO A 12 21.83 -6.39 -8.49
C PRO A 12 20.91 -5.18 -8.69
N VAL A 13 20.03 -4.93 -7.74
CA VAL A 13 19.24 -3.71 -7.67
C VAL A 13 19.91 -2.75 -6.70
N GLU A 14 20.15 -1.51 -7.13
CA GLU A 14 20.84 -0.50 -6.34
C GLU A 14 20.00 -0.03 -5.14
N HIS A 15 18.69 -0.26 -5.19
CA HIS A 15 17.74 0.25 -4.19
C HIS A 15 16.98 -0.88 -3.52
N ARG A 16 16.63 -0.66 -2.25
CA ARG A 16 15.77 -1.59 -1.50
C ARG A 16 14.32 -1.29 -1.82
N PHE A 17 13.65 -2.25 -2.42
CA PHE A 17 12.21 -2.23 -2.59
C PHE A 17 11.53 -3.00 -1.45
N TYR A 18 10.41 -2.48 -0.96
CA TYR A 18 9.54 -3.20 -0.04
C TYR A 18 8.57 -4.09 -0.77
N GLN A 19 8.19 -3.66 -1.96
CA GLN A 19 7.28 -4.41 -2.82
C GLN A 19 7.67 -4.20 -4.27
N VAL A 20 7.53 -5.25 -5.07
CA VAL A 20 7.74 -5.21 -6.54
C VAL A 20 6.53 -5.85 -7.20
N LEU A 21 5.99 -5.20 -8.21
CA LEU A 21 4.94 -5.71 -9.08
C LEU A 21 5.46 -5.89 -10.49
N ALA A 22 5.06 -7.00 -11.12
CA ALA A 22 5.30 -7.20 -12.54
C ALA A 22 4.32 -6.36 -13.36
N LEU A 23 4.83 -5.70 -14.38
CA LEU A 23 4.08 -5.00 -15.42
C LEU A 23 4.18 -5.75 -16.74
N SER A 24 3.43 -5.31 -17.74
CA SER A 24 3.59 -5.79 -19.11
C SER A 24 5.00 -5.50 -19.66
N ASP A 25 5.36 -6.14 -20.77
CA ASP A 25 6.60 -5.91 -21.52
C ASP A 25 7.88 -6.11 -20.69
N ASN A 26 7.88 -7.09 -19.78
CA ASN A 26 9.01 -7.38 -18.90
C ASN A 26 9.49 -6.18 -18.07
N ARG A 27 8.58 -5.31 -17.71
CA ARG A 27 8.80 -4.21 -16.78
C ARG A 27 8.38 -4.61 -15.37
N PHE A 28 8.96 -3.92 -14.40
CA PHE A 28 8.66 -4.06 -12.99
C PHE A 28 8.47 -2.68 -12.39
N LEU A 29 7.55 -2.58 -11.47
CA LEU A 29 7.34 -1.40 -10.65
C LEU A 29 7.76 -1.73 -9.25
N GLY A 30 8.81 -1.05 -8.77
CA GLY A 30 9.31 -1.17 -7.41
C GLY A 30 8.87 0.00 -6.57
N PHE A 31 8.43 -0.30 -5.36
CA PHE A 31 8.06 0.66 -4.34
C PHE A 31 8.99 0.51 -3.14
N GLY A 32 9.55 1.62 -2.67
CA GLY A 32 10.52 1.55 -1.58
C GLY A 32 10.92 2.91 -1.02
N ASN A 33 11.94 2.86 -0.19
CA ASN A 33 12.49 4.02 0.49
C ASN A 33 13.77 4.52 -0.21
N HIS A 34 13.63 5.04 -1.40
CA HIS A 34 14.72 5.75 -2.06
C HIS A 34 14.76 7.21 -1.55
N PRO A 35 15.92 7.83 -1.33
CA PRO A 35 16.04 9.20 -0.81
C PRO A 35 15.26 10.25 -1.59
N GLU A 36 15.13 10.07 -2.90
CA GLU A 36 14.52 11.05 -3.79
C GLU A 36 13.15 10.62 -4.33
N ASN A 37 12.92 9.31 -4.48
CA ASN A 37 11.73 8.81 -5.16
C ASN A 37 11.21 7.52 -4.53
N ARG A 38 9.89 7.38 -4.38
CA ARG A 38 9.27 6.16 -3.84
C ARG A 38 9.09 5.06 -4.88
N ILE A 39 8.96 5.43 -6.14
CA ILE A 39 8.58 4.53 -7.22
C ILE A 39 9.66 4.51 -8.27
N GLN A 40 9.98 3.30 -8.71
CA GLN A 40 10.86 3.07 -9.86
C GLN A 40 10.20 2.09 -10.82
N ILE A 41 10.23 2.43 -12.11
CA ILE A 41 9.97 1.47 -13.17
C ILE A 41 11.30 1.02 -13.73
N PHE A 42 11.49 -0.27 -13.80
CA PHE A 42 12.73 -0.88 -14.32
C PHE A 42 12.44 -2.15 -15.12
N ASN A 43 13.41 -2.57 -15.87
CA ASN A 43 13.45 -3.87 -16.53
C ASN A 43 14.74 -4.59 -16.14
N GLN A 44 15.02 -5.74 -16.76
CA GLN A 44 16.24 -6.51 -16.49
C GLN A 44 17.54 -5.73 -16.79
N SER A 45 17.50 -4.67 -17.58
CA SER A 45 18.70 -3.97 -18.05
C SER A 45 18.95 -2.66 -17.33
N LYS A 46 17.90 -1.90 -16.98
CA LYS A 46 18.04 -0.54 -16.45
C LYS A 46 16.79 -0.03 -15.75
N VAL A 47 16.96 1.02 -14.95
CA VAL A 47 15.86 1.87 -14.49
C VAL A 47 15.35 2.68 -15.69
N LEU A 48 14.05 2.65 -15.88
CA LEU A 48 13.35 3.34 -16.99
C LEU A 48 12.78 4.67 -16.55
N ALA A 49 12.23 4.72 -15.33
CA ALA A 49 11.67 5.93 -14.74
C ALA A 49 11.73 5.87 -13.21
N THR A 50 11.82 7.06 -12.59
CA THR A 50 11.73 7.25 -11.15
C THR A 50 10.81 8.43 -10.88
N TYR A 51 9.90 8.31 -9.93
CA TYR A 51 8.97 9.38 -9.60
C TYR A 51 8.29 9.18 -8.24
N SER A 52 7.44 10.13 -7.93
CA SER A 52 6.67 10.24 -6.69
C SER A 52 7.51 10.63 -5.48
N ASP A 53 7.53 11.92 -5.24
CA ASP A 53 8.02 12.47 -3.98
C ASP A 53 7.22 11.92 -2.81
N PHE A 54 7.83 11.90 -1.64
CA PHE A 54 7.09 11.57 -0.43
C PHE A 54 6.09 12.69 -0.11
N PRO A 55 4.83 12.36 0.27
CA PRO A 55 3.90 13.39 0.70
C PRO A 55 4.47 14.12 1.91
N VAL A 56 4.54 15.43 1.83
CA VAL A 56 4.86 16.28 2.97
C VAL A 56 3.54 16.68 3.60
N LEU A 57 3.21 16.10 4.74
CA LEU A 57 1.99 16.45 5.49
C LEU A 57 2.22 17.63 6.45
N ASP A 58 3.46 17.85 6.87
CA ASP A 58 3.87 18.96 7.73
C ASP A 58 5.28 19.40 7.33
N GLU A 59 5.49 20.70 7.12
CA GLU A 59 6.78 21.28 6.72
C GLU A 59 7.93 20.98 7.69
N LYS A 60 7.64 20.54 8.90
CA LYS A 60 8.64 20.21 9.93
C LYS A 60 9.15 18.78 9.87
N GLU A 61 8.61 17.95 8.98
CA GLU A 61 8.81 16.50 9.07
C GLU A 61 9.48 15.87 7.83
N GLU A 62 10.72 16.26 7.54
CA GLU A 62 11.57 15.49 6.61
C GLU A 62 11.67 14.00 7.00
N ASN A 63 11.40 13.68 8.26
CA ASN A 63 11.49 12.32 8.81
C ASN A 63 10.24 11.44 8.51
N ASN A 64 9.13 12.03 8.04
CA ASN A 64 7.95 11.25 7.62
C ASN A 64 8.21 10.38 6.40
N ARG A 65 9.24 10.66 5.62
CA ARG A 65 9.57 9.92 4.40
C ARG A 65 9.71 8.42 4.64
N SER A 66 10.34 8.02 5.73
CA SER A 66 10.53 6.60 6.04
C SER A 66 9.23 5.89 6.44
N LEU A 67 8.33 6.56 7.16
CA LEU A 67 7.03 6.00 7.55
C LEU A 67 6.12 5.79 6.35
N TRP A 68 6.05 6.75 5.45
CA TRP A 68 5.22 6.67 4.26
C TRP A 68 5.74 5.65 3.24
N GLY A 69 7.05 5.41 3.23
CA GLY A 69 7.65 4.37 2.40
C GLY A 69 7.51 2.96 3.00
N ASN A 70 7.69 2.80 4.31
CA ASN A 70 7.80 1.49 4.95
C ASN A 70 6.44 0.87 5.33
N LEU A 71 5.43 1.71 5.60
CA LEU A 71 4.12 1.30 6.10
C LEU A 71 3.01 1.60 5.08
N ALA A 72 3.35 1.62 3.81
CA ALA A 72 2.40 1.82 2.74
C ALA A 72 2.26 0.54 1.91
N SER A 73 1.06 0.30 1.41
CA SER A 73 0.78 -0.69 0.38
C SER A 73 0.56 -0.01 -0.94
N PHE A 74 0.96 -0.66 -2.03
CA PHE A 74 0.67 -0.15 -3.35
C PHE A 74 0.17 -1.24 -4.29
N GLY A 75 -0.58 -0.83 -5.29
CA GLY A 75 -1.10 -1.68 -6.34
C GLY A 75 -1.21 -0.93 -7.65
N VAL A 76 -1.35 -1.69 -8.73
CA VAL A 76 -1.48 -1.18 -10.09
C VAL A 76 -2.73 -1.79 -10.70
N SER A 77 -3.50 -1.01 -11.47
CA SER A 77 -4.63 -1.51 -12.25
C SER A 77 -4.12 -2.47 -13.36
N SER A 78 -4.93 -3.46 -13.75
CA SER A 78 -4.49 -4.44 -14.74
C SER A 78 -4.30 -3.84 -16.13
N ASP A 79 -4.94 -2.70 -16.41
CA ASP A 79 -4.72 -1.90 -17.62
C ASP A 79 -3.47 -0.98 -17.53
N GLU A 80 -2.75 -1.03 -16.42
CA GLU A 80 -1.53 -0.26 -16.11
C GLU A 80 -1.70 1.27 -16.19
N LYS A 81 -2.90 1.80 -16.02
CA LYS A 81 -3.11 3.25 -16.05
C LYS A 81 -2.97 3.92 -14.70
N HIS A 82 -3.32 3.21 -13.63
CA HIS A 82 -3.40 3.77 -12.29
C HIS A 82 -2.51 3.02 -11.31
N ILE A 83 -1.77 3.77 -10.52
CA ILE A 83 -1.05 3.28 -9.34
C ILE A 83 -1.79 3.85 -8.13
N VAL A 84 -2.13 3.01 -7.18
CA VAL A 84 -2.73 3.43 -5.91
C VAL A 84 -1.75 3.11 -4.79
N ILE A 85 -1.52 4.07 -3.92
CA ILE A 85 -0.70 3.94 -2.72
C ILE A 85 -1.56 4.26 -1.52
N THR A 86 -1.63 3.35 -0.56
CA THR A 86 -2.36 3.56 0.69
C THR A 86 -1.42 3.51 1.88
N THR A 87 -1.66 4.32 2.90
CA THR A 87 -0.81 4.37 4.08
C THR A 87 -1.35 3.49 5.20
N GLY A 88 -0.49 2.67 5.79
CA GLY A 88 -0.80 1.83 6.94
C GLY A 88 -0.98 2.61 8.25
N ILE A 89 -0.61 3.89 8.26
CA ILE A 89 -0.75 4.79 9.40
C ILE A 89 -1.44 6.05 8.89
N GLY A 90 -2.44 6.50 9.61
CA GLY A 90 -3.21 7.72 9.27
C GLY A 90 -4.18 7.43 8.15
N ALA A 91 -4.81 7.01 7.55
CA ALA A 91 -5.77 6.75 6.46
C ALA A 91 -5.68 7.78 5.32
N ALA A 92 -4.55 7.74 4.63
CA ALA A 92 -4.36 8.52 3.39
C ALA A 92 -4.11 7.59 2.20
N PHE A 93 -4.43 8.07 1.02
CA PHE A 93 -4.08 7.41 -0.23
C PHE A 93 -3.73 8.42 -1.32
N GLU A 94 -2.96 7.95 -2.29
CA GLU A 94 -2.62 8.67 -3.52
C GLU A 94 -2.97 7.80 -4.73
N ILE A 95 -3.43 8.46 -5.77
CA ILE A 95 -3.67 7.86 -7.08
C ILE A 95 -2.75 8.57 -8.06
N LEU A 96 -1.93 7.80 -8.75
CA LEU A 96 -0.98 8.28 -9.75
C LEU A 96 -1.27 7.59 -11.08
N SER A 97 -0.95 8.27 -12.18
CA SER A 97 -0.80 7.59 -13.47
C SER A 97 0.48 6.78 -13.49
N LEU A 98 0.61 5.83 -14.41
CA LEU A 98 1.88 5.09 -14.59
C LEU A 98 3.04 6.00 -15.02
N SER A 99 2.77 7.20 -15.53
CA SER A 99 3.79 8.23 -15.80
C SER A 99 4.23 9.02 -14.56
N GLY A 100 3.59 8.79 -13.42
CA GLY A 100 3.89 9.47 -12.15
C GLY A 100 3.15 10.78 -11.95
N GLU A 101 2.24 11.16 -12.84
CA GLU A 101 1.36 12.30 -12.63
C GLU A 101 0.39 11.99 -11.49
N LYS A 102 0.31 12.89 -10.52
CA LYS A 102 -0.63 12.77 -9.41
C LYS A 102 -2.04 13.11 -9.88
N ILE A 103 -2.91 12.10 -9.87
CA ILE A 103 -4.32 12.23 -10.23
C ILE A 103 -5.12 12.72 -9.02
N SER A 104 -4.91 12.09 -7.87
CA SER A 104 -5.62 12.41 -6.63
C SER A 104 -4.76 12.12 -5.42
N HIS A 105 -4.98 12.92 -4.36
CA HIS A 105 -4.44 12.67 -3.03
C HIS A 105 -5.52 13.00 -2.02
N LYS A 106 -5.97 12.03 -1.26
CA LYS A 106 -7.05 12.23 -0.28
C LYS A 106 -6.68 11.70 1.09
N LEU A 107 -7.15 12.42 2.09
CA LEU A 107 -7.22 11.99 3.47
C LEU A 107 -8.64 11.47 3.70
N VAL A 108 -8.77 10.26 4.23
CA VAL A 108 -10.08 9.72 4.59
C VAL A 108 -10.64 10.55 5.75
N LYS A 109 -11.95 10.75 5.79
CA LYS A 109 -12.62 11.46 6.89
C LYS A 109 -12.24 10.80 8.23
N GLY A 110 -11.70 11.59 9.13
CA GLY A 110 -11.15 11.10 10.39
C GLY A 110 -9.66 10.75 10.34
N PHE A 111 -8.97 11.16 9.28
CA PHE A 111 -7.51 11.07 9.22
C PHE A 111 -6.86 11.76 10.41
N TYR A 112 -5.86 11.08 10.94
CA TYR A 112 -5.00 11.60 12.00
C TYR A 112 -3.56 11.59 11.52
N ALA A 113 -2.88 12.72 11.61
CA ALA A 113 -1.46 12.79 11.31
C ALA A 113 -0.69 11.76 12.16
N PRO A 114 0.21 10.96 11.57
CA PRO A 114 0.98 9.99 12.33
C PRO A 114 1.79 10.69 13.42
N LYS A 115 1.76 10.14 14.62
CA LYS A 115 2.63 10.56 15.72
C LYS A 115 3.76 9.56 15.85
N TYR A 116 4.99 10.03 15.85
CA TYR A 116 6.16 9.19 15.98
C TYR A 116 7.27 9.89 16.76
N SER A 117 8.19 9.11 17.27
CA SER A 117 9.43 9.58 17.87
C SER A 117 10.62 8.89 17.20
N ILE A 118 11.73 9.59 17.16
CA ILE A 118 12.98 9.03 16.66
C ILE A 118 13.76 8.51 17.88
N ALA A 119 14.10 7.21 17.90
CA ALA A 119 14.94 6.66 18.93
C ALA A 119 16.38 7.19 18.74
N GLN A 120 16.84 8.01 19.68
CA GLN A 120 18.20 8.56 19.66
C GLN A 120 19.23 7.46 19.93
N GLY A 121 20.31 7.47 19.16
CA GLY A 121 21.44 6.56 19.34
C GLY A 121 21.31 5.21 18.64
N ALA A 122 20.23 4.94 17.93
CA ALA A 122 20.10 3.75 17.10
C ALA A 122 20.71 3.98 15.70
N VAL A 123 21.49 3.00 15.23
CA VAL A 123 21.93 2.95 13.84
C VAL A 123 21.48 1.59 13.30
N PRO A 124 20.59 1.53 12.31
CA PRO A 124 19.91 2.65 11.62
C PRO A 124 18.88 3.37 12.50
N VAL A 125 18.56 4.59 12.14
CA VAL A 125 17.53 5.41 12.82
C VAL A 125 16.23 4.63 12.89
N CYS A 126 15.75 4.38 14.10
CA CYS A 126 14.50 3.66 14.33
C CYS A 126 13.38 4.67 14.59
N VAL A 127 12.34 4.61 13.78
CA VAL A 127 11.13 5.39 13.98
C VAL A 127 10.16 4.57 14.84
N VAL A 128 9.80 5.11 15.99
CA VAL A 128 8.84 4.48 16.91
C VAL A 128 7.49 5.17 16.74
N VAL A 129 6.51 4.40 16.32
CA VAL A 129 5.12 4.88 16.22
C VAL A 129 4.56 5.05 17.63
N CYS A 130 4.00 6.22 17.91
CA CYS A 130 3.39 6.48 19.21
C CYS A 130 2.08 5.69 19.39
N PRO A 131 1.73 5.27 20.62
CA PRO A 131 0.49 4.51 20.86
C PRO A 131 -0.78 5.20 20.42
N GLU A 132 -0.79 6.53 20.35
CA GLU A 132 -1.94 7.33 19.91
C GLU A 132 -2.06 7.40 18.37
N THR A 133 -1.12 6.81 17.65
CA THR A 133 -1.16 6.81 16.18
C THR A 133 -2.27 5.88 15.70
N VAL A 134 -3.15 6.44 14.88
CA VAL A 134 -4.26 5.70 14.30
C VAL A 134 -3.76 4.86 13.13
N VAL A 135 -4.09 3.59 13.14
CA VAL A 135 -3.85 2.68 12.02
C VAL A 135 -4.70 3.10 10.81
N GLY A 136 -4.12 3.05 9.63
CA GLY A 136 -4.77 3.43 8.38
C GLY A 136 -5.29 2.23 7.59
N PHE A 137 -4.72 2.00 6.42
CA PHE A 137 -5.10 0.90 5.56
C PHE A 137 -4.20 -0.32 5.76
N ASN A 138 -4.79 -1.50 5.87
CA ASN A 138 -4.07 -2.76 6.09
C ASN A 138 -3.87 -3.59 4.81
N ALA A 139 -4.84 -3.56 3.91
CA ALA A 139 -4.77 -4.29 2.64
C ALA A 139 -5.33 -3.45 1.50
N LEU A 140 -4.82 -3.69 0.30
CA LEU A 140 -5.19 -2.99 -0.92
C LEU A 140 -5.34 -3.98 -2.07
N HIS A 141 -6.38 -3.80 -2.89
CA HIS A 141 -6.53 -4.42 -4.19
C HIS A 141 -6.94 -3.37 -5.21
N VAL A 142 -6.22 -3.27 -6.31
CA VAL A 142 -6.51 -2.34 -7.41
C VAL A 142 -7.09 -3.12 -8.59
N ALA A 143 -8.31 -2.78 -8.97
CA ALA A 143 -9.01 -3.29 -10.14
C ALA A 143 -8.88 -2.30 -11.31
N ASP A 144 -9.58 -2.55 -12.43
CA ASP A 144 -9.46 -1.70 -13.62
C ASP A 144 -10.18 -0.36 -13.49
N ASP A 145 -11.27 -0.32 -12.75
CA ASP A 145 -12.15 0.84 -12.62
C ASP A 145 -12.22 1.42 -11.20
N CYS A 146 -11.56 0.77 -10.24
CA CYS A 146 -11.66 1.13 -8.84
C CYS A 146 -10.53 0.48 -8.02
N PHE A 147 -10.47 0.82 -6.75
CA PHE A 147 -9.68 0.07 -5.79
C PHE A 147 -10.45 -0.23 -4.51
N TYR A 148 -10.03 -1.27 -3.83
CA TYR A 148 -10.57 -1.71 -2.55
C TYR A 148 -9.48 -1.61 -1.50
N ALA A 149 -9.79 -1.03 -0.36
CA ALA A 149 -8.85 -0.88 0.74
C ALA A 149 -9.51 -1.24 2.07
N VAL A 150 -8.81 -2.00 2.89
CA VAL A 150 -9.25 -2.33 4.25
C VAL A 150 -8.84 -1.21 5.17
N LEU A 151 -9.81 -0.53 5.76
CA LEU A 151 -9.57 0.54 6.72
C LEU A 151 -9.67 -0.02 8.15
N ALA A 152 -8.60 0.12 8.92
CA ALA A 152 -8.60 -0.18 10.33
C ALA A 152 -9.26 0.95 11.15
N GLY A 153 -8.90 2.18 10.87
CA GLY A 153 -9.46 3.34 11.55
C GLY A 153 -9.18 3.40 13.06
N PRO A 154 -9.79 4.36 13.75
CA PRO A 154 -9.51 4.61 15.16
C PRO A 154 -10.00 3.53 16.13
N GLU A 155 -10.88 2.65 15.71
CA GLU A 155 -11.43 1.58 16.54
C GLU A 155 -10.80 0.21 16.24
N GLU A 156 -9.70 0.18 15.46
CA GLU A 156 -9.01 -1.06 15.04
C GLU A 156 -9.97 -2.09 14.41
N ARG A 157 -10.94 -1.60 13.66
CA ARG A 157 -11.92 -2.45 12.96
C ARG A 157 -11.40 -2.81 11.58
N TYR A 158 -10.69 -3.89 11.49
CA TYR A 158 -10.14 -4.40 10.23
C TYR A 158 -11.15 -5.22 9.41
N ASN A 159 -12.42 -5.07 9.66
CA ASN A 159 -13.49 -5.77 8.95
C ASN A 159 -14.27 -4.90 7.98
N GLU A 160 -13.80 -3.70 7.72
CA GLU A 160 -14.40 -2.79 6.75
C GLU A 160 -13.55 -2.68 5.49
N ILE A 161 -14.19 -2.90 4.35
CA ILE A 161 -13.57 -2.73 3.04
C ILE A 161 -14.24 -1.57 2.35
N LEU A 162 -13.47 -0.56 1.99
CA LEU A 162 -13.92 0.61 1.26
C LEU A 162 -13.59 0.43 -0.22
N LYS A 163 -14.56 0.67 -1.08
CA LYS A 163 -14.38 0.76 -2.53
C LYS A 163 -14.31 2.22 -2.93
N PHE A 164 -13.26 2.59 -3.65
CA PHE A 164 -13.06 3.94 -4.19
C PHE A 164 -12.98 3.88 -5.71
N ASP A 165 -13.47 4.93 -6.37
CA ASP A 165 -13.13 5.19 -7.76
C ASP A 165 -11.76 5.87 -7.89
N PHE A 166 -11.28 6.10 -9.12
CA PHE A 166 -10.00 6.77 -9.34
C PHE A 166 -10.08 8.31 -9.23
N ASP A 167 -11.27 8.88 -9.04
CA ASP A 167 -11.42 10.26 -8.56
C ASP A 167 -11.20 10.36 -7.04
N GLY A 168 -11.10 9.19 -6.39
CA GLY A 168 -10.85 9.04 -4.96
C GLY A 168 -12.11 9.19 -4.12
N GLU A 169 -13.29 9.05 -4.70
CA GLU A 169 -14.54 9.05 -3.95
C GLU A 169 -14.87 7.64 -3.45
N CYS A 170 -15.28 7.55 -2.20
CA CYS A 170 -15.74 6.29 -1.63
C CYS A 170 -17.13 5.96 -2.18
N VAL A 171 -17.20 5.02 -3.11
CA VAL A 171 -18.44 4.65 -3.79
C VAL A 171 -19.20 3.53 -3.09
N HIS A 172 -18.52 2.73 -2.26
CA HIS A 172 -19.19 1.68 -1.51
C HIS A 172 -18.38 1.29 -0.26
N ARG A 173 -19.10 0.72 0.72
CA ARG A 173 -18.54 0.19 1.97
C ARG A 173 -19.11 -1.19 2.24
N TYR A 174 -18.24 -2.15 2.43
CA TYR A 174 -18.57 -3.52 2.78
C TYR A 174 -18.17 -3.78 4.23
N CYS A 175 -19.03 -4.43 4.98
CA CYS A 175 -18.71 -4.87 6.34
C CYS A 175 -18.71 -6.38 6.36
N LEU A 176 -17.60 -6.98 6.78
CA LEU A 176 -17.53 -8.41 7.06
C LEU A 176 -18.18 -8.72 8.42
N PRO A 177 -18.49 -9.99 8.69
CA PRO A 177 -19.02 -10.41 9.98
C PRO A 177 -18.18 -9.90 11.16
N SER A 178 -18.83 -9.58 12.28
CA SER A 178 -18.18 -8.96 13.44
C SER A 178 -17.21 -9.88 14.20
N ASP A 179 -17.16 -11.14 13.88
CA ASP A 179 -16.16 -12.09 14.38
C ASP A 179 -14.82 -12.00 13.61
N ILE A 180 -14.80 -11.37 12.43
CA ILE A 180 -13.56 -11.07 11.72
C ILE A 180 -12.89 -9.87 12.37
N VAL A 181 -11.65 -10.05 12.80
CA VAL A 181 -10.85 -9.02 13.47
C VAL A 181 -9.72 -8.49 12.61
N ASN A 182 -9.32 -9.22 11.56
CA ASN A 182 -8.27 -8.79 10.65
C ASN A 182 -8.47 -9.34 9.24
N ILE A 183 -8.02 -8.58 8.23
CA ILE A 183 -7.90 -8.99 6.84
C ILE A 183 -6.44 -8.87 6.47
N HIS A 184 -5.75 -9.99 6.33
CA HIS A 184 -4.31 -10.02 6.03
C HIS A 184 -4.00 -9.65 4.59
N CYS A 185 -4.79 -10.17 3.66
CA CYS A 185 -4.72 -9.82 2.24
C CYS A 185 -6.06 -10.10 1.57
N MET A 186 -6.29 -9.45 0.45
CA MET A 186 -7.51 -9.63 -0.31
C MET A 186 -7.27 -9.46 -1.81
N THR A 187 -8.19 -10.02 -2.59
CA THR A 187 -8.33 -9.76 -4.01
C THR A 187 -9.81 -9.81 -4.39
N VAL A 188 -10.15 -9.10 -5.45
CA VAL A 188 -11.49 -9.15 -6.05
C VAL A 188 -11.36 -9.68 -7.46
N ASP A 189 -12.05 -10.76 -7.76
CA ASP A 189 -12.11 -11.38 -9.08
C ASP A 189 -13.56 -11.69 -9.46
N LYS A 190 -13.98 -11.22 -10.64
CA LYS A 190 -15.32 -11.43 -11.19
C LYS A 190 -16.46 -11.11 -10.23
N GLY A 191 -16.28 -10.03 -9.45
CA GLY A 191 -17.27 -9.56 -8.49
C GLY A 191 -17.28 -10.32 -7.15
N TRP A 192 -16.35 -11.25 -6.94
CA TRP A 192 -16.18 -11.96 -5.69
C TRP A 192 -14.97 -11.47 -4.94
N LEU A 193 -15.16 -11.19 -3.66
CA LEU A 193 -14.06 -10.95 -2.72
C LEU A 193 -13.47 -12.29 -2.30
N TRP A 194 -12.15 -12.40 -2.36
CA TRP A 194 -11.37 -13.46 -1.76
C TRP A 194 -10.43 -12.84 -0.74
N ALA A 195 -10.45 -13.32 0.49
CA ALA A 195 -9.59 -12.77 1.53
C ALA A 195 -9.12 -13.83 2.52
N PHE A 196 -7.87 -13.69 2.98
CA PHE A 196 -7.41 -14.35 4.18
C PHE A 196 -7.76 -13.48 5.37
N VAL A 197 -8.62 -13.99 6.23
CA VAL A 197 -9.15 -13.27 7.39
C VAL A 197 -8.80 -14.00 8.67
N GLU A 198 -8.65 -13.26 9.75
CA GLU A 198 -8.48 -13.79 11.10
C GLU A 198 -9.73 -13.49 11.93
N ASN A 199 -10.22 -14.49 12.63
CA ASN A 199 -11.34 -14.34 13.55
C ASN A 199 -10.87 -14.05 14.99
N LYS A 200 -11.83 -13.79 15.88
CA LYS A 200 -11.56 -13.50 17.31
C LYS A 200 -10.84 -14.62 18.06
N ASP A 201 -10.90 -15.83 17.55
CA ASP A 201 -10.24 -17.00 18.14
C ASP A 201 -8.79 -17.17 17.60
N GLY A 202 -8.34 -16.26 16.73
CA GLY A 202 -7.01 -16.31 16.09
C GLY A 202 -6.92 -17.31 14.94
N GLU A 203 -8.05 -17.83 14.45
CA GLU A 203 -8.06 -18.73 13.30
C GLU A 203 -8.00 -17.95 11.99
N ILE A 204 -7.07 -18.34 11.12
CA ILE A 204 -6.95 -17.76 9.77
C ILE A 204 -7.74 -18.62 8.79
N LYS A 205 -8.60 -17.99 8.01
CA LYS A 205 -9.47 -18.63 7.03
C LYS A 205 -9.41 -17.91 5.68
N LEU A 206 -9.53 -18.68 4.60
CA LEU A 206 -9.84 -18.13 3.28
C LEU A 206 -11.36 -18.00 3.18
N ILE A 207 -11.83 -16.80 2.95
CA ILE A 207 -13.25 -16.54 2.66
C ILE A 207 -13.47 -16.16 1.21
N LYS A 208 -14.68 -16.44 0.74
CA LYS A 208 -15.24 -15.93 -0.52
C LYS A 208 -16.58 -15.25 -0.18
N ALA A 209 -16.71 -13.99 -0.53
CA ALA A 209 -17.90 -13.19 -0.28
C ALA A 209 -18.36 -12.45 -1.56
#